data_ec93c418e7c02b108b73b60e4136e268
#
_entry.id   ec93c418e7c02b108b73b60e4136e268
#
_cell.length_a   1.000
_cell.length_b   1.000
_cell.length_c   1.000
_cell.angle_alpha   90.00
_cell.angle_beta   90.00
_cell.angle_gamma   90.00
#
_symmetry.space_group_name_H-M   'P 1'
#
loop_
_entity.id
_entity.type
_entity.pdbx_description
1 polymer ?
#
loop_
_entity_poly.entity_id
_entity_poly.type
_entity_poly.pdbx_seq_one_letter_code
_entity_poly.pdbx_strand_id
1 'polypeptide(L)'
;MHLSHHTEQHFIHRTGWLRAAVLGANDGIISVTSLVVGLAASGASTHILLVTCIAGLISGATSMAAGEYISVKSQSDIEQADLKFEARELEKNPHLELKELTQIYI
;
A
#
# COMPACT_ATOMS: atom_id res chain seq x y z
N MET A 1 -29.73 7.81 1.73
CA MET A 1 -29.03 6.57 1.43
C MET A 1 -27.68 6.76 0.74
N HIS A 2 -27.39 7.92 0.19
CA HIS A 2 -26.11 8.21 -0.45
C HIS A 2 -24.96 8.56 0.52
N LEU A 3 -25.27 8.86 1.77
CA LEU A 3 -24.27 9.29 2.76
C LEU A 3 -23.46 8.14 3.37
N SER A 4 -23.97 6.91 3.35
CA SER A 4 -23.27 5.76 3.91
C SER A 4 -22.10 5.26 3.04
N HIS A 5 -22.21 5.38 1.72
CA HIS A 5 -21.17 4.93 0.80
C HIS A 5 -19.90 5.77 0.86
N HIS A 6 -20.04 7.08 1.03
CA HIS A 6 -18.88 7.97 1.15
C HIS A 6 -18.13 7.78 2.48
N THR A 7 -18.85 7.50 3.55
CA THR A 7 -18.27 7.28 4.87
C THR A 7 -17.47 5.97 4.91
N GLU A 8 -17.97 4.91 4.27
CA GLU A 8 -17.29 3.61 4.19
C GLU A 8 -16.00 3.69 3.37
N GLN A 9 -15.98 4.39 2.24
CA GLN A 9 -14.79 4.59 1.44
C GLN A 9 -13.71 5.37 2.20
N HIS A 10 -14.08 6.40 2.95
CA HIS A 10 -13.15 7.14 3.80
C HIS A 10 -12.57 6.27 4.92
N PHE A 11 -13.37 5.40 5.51
CA PHE A 11 -12.92 4.48 6.54
C PHE A 11 -11.92 3.45 6.02
N ILE A 12 -12.16 2.89 4.84
CA ILE A 12 -11.26 1.95 4.15
C ILE A 12 -9.92 2.63 3.82
N HIS A 13 -9.95 3.88 3.34
CA HIS A 13 -8.75 4.66 3.06
C HIS A 13 -7.93 4.93 4.30
N ARG A 14 -8.57 5.31 5.41
CA ARG A 14 -7.90 5.54 6.69
C ARG A 14 -7.25 4.26 7.23
N THR A 15 -7.95 3.15 7.16
CA THR A 15 -7.44 1.84 7.62
C THR A 15 -6.22 1.41 6.81
N GLY A 16 -6.25 1.59 5.48
CA GLY A 16 -5.13 1.28 4.59
C GLY A 16 -3.91 2.15 4.87
N TRP A 17 -4.12 3.47 5.04
CA TRP A 17 -3.05 4.41 5.37
C TRP A 17 -2.43 4.10 6.73
N LEU A 18 -3.25 3.86 7.73
CA LEU A 18 -2.78 3.55 9.08
C LEU A 18 -1.99 2.25 9.12
N ARG A 19 -2.46 1.23 8.43
CA ARG A 19 -1.76 -0.05 8.31
C ARG A 19 -0.38 0.14 7.68
N ALA A 20 -0.29 0.88 6.57
CA ALA A 20 0.97 1.16 5.90
C ALA A 20 1.93 1.95 6.81
N ALA A 21 1.42 2.95 7.54
CA ALA A 21 2.22 3.74 8.46
C ALA A 21 2.77 2.89 9.62
N VAL A 22 1.95 2.05 10.23
CA VAL A 22 2.35 1.18 11.35
C VAL A 22 3.37 0.13 10.89
N LEU A 23 3.12 -0.53 9.77
CA LEU A 23 4.05 -1.53 9.22
C LEU A 23 5.38 -0.89 8.82
N GLY A 24 5.33 0.28 8.19
CA GLY A 24 6.52 1.03 7.80
C GLY A 24 7.34 1.49 9.00
N ALA A 25 6.69 2.02 10.02
CA ALA A 25 7.36 2.43 11.26
C ALA A 25 8.01 1.25 11.98
N ASN A 26 7.28 0.14 12.10
CA ASN A 26 7.78 -1.07 12.74
C ASN A 26 8.99 -1.65 11.99
N ASP A 27 8.89 -1.76 10.68
CA ASP A 27 9.96 -2.25 9.82
C ASP A 27 11.19 -1.35 9.89
N GLY A 28 10.99 -0.03 9.82
CA GLY A 28 12.05 0.95 9.93
C GLY A 28 12.78 0.91 11.26
N ILE A 29 12.06 0.80 12.38
CA ILE A 29 12.64 0.69 13.71
C ILE A 29 13.51 -0.58 13.81
N ILE A 30 13.00 -1.70 13.38
CA ILE A 30 13.73 -2.98 13.45
C ILE A 30 14.96 -2.95 12.54
N SER A 31 14.81 -2.51 11.30
CA SER A 31 15.91 -2.49 10.31
C SER A 31 17.03 -1.54 10.72
N VAL A 32 16.69 -0.31 11.05
CA VAL A 32 17.69 0.72 11.41
C VAL A 32 18.35 0.38 12.73
N THR A 33 17.59 -0.09 13.72
CA THR A 33 18.15 -0.50 15.01
C THR A 33 19.12 -1.66 14.84
N SER A 34 18.78 -2.65 14.04
CA SER A 34 19.66 -3.80 13.75
C SER A 34 20.96 -3.36 13.10
N LEU A 35 20.88 -2.45 12.14
CA LEU A 35 22.05 -1.90 11.45
C LEU A 35 22.95 -1.13 12.41
N VAL A 36 22.38 -0.28 13.25
CA VAL A 36 23.12 0.53 14.22
C VAL A 36 23.78 -0.34 15.28
N VAL A 37 23.07 -1.34 15.80
CA VAL A 37 23.63 -2.30 16.78
C VAL A 37 24.79 -3.06 16.18
N GLY A 38 24.69 -3.53 14.93
CA GLY A 38 25.78 -4.21 14.23
C GLY A 38 27.01 -3.33 14.06
N LEU A 39 26.81 -2.09 13.67
CA LEU A 39 27.90 -1.11 13.53
C LEU A 39 28.53 -0.74 14.88
N ALA A 40 27.73 -0.56 15.91
CA ALA A 40 28.22 -0.30 17.26
C ALA A 40 29.08 -1.46 17.78
N ALA A 41 28.64 -2.69 17.54
CA ALA A 41 29.38 -3.89 17.90
C ALA A 41 30.70 -4.02 17.15
N SER A 42 30.80 -3.46 15.95
CA SER A 42 32.05 -3.44 15.16
C SER A 42 33.03 -2.37 15.59
N GLY A 43 32.68 -1.52 16.57
CA GLY A 43 33.52 -0.45 17.05
C GLY A 43 33.43 0.87 16.30
N ALA A 44 32.35 1.06 15.54
CA ALA A 44 32.13 2.31 14.80
C ALA A 44 32.00 3.51 15.76
N SER A 45 32.46 4.69 15.31
CA SER A 45 32.36 5.91 16.07
C SER A 45 30.90 6.40 16.17
N THR A 46 30.64 7.23 17.21
CA THR A 46 29.30 7.84 17.35
C THR A 46 28.89 8.63 16.11
N HIS A 47 29.84 9.31 15.47
CA HIS A 47 29.60 10.05 14.25
C HIS A 47 29.11 9.13 13.12
N ILE A 48 29.76 7.99 12.92
CA ILE A 48 29.37 6.98 11.90
C ILE A 48 27.98 6.41 12.24
N LEU A 49 27.69 6.14 13.50
CA LEU A 49 26.40 5.65 13.94
C LEU A 49 25.29 6.65 13.62
N LEU A 50 25.51 7.92 13.89
CA LEU A 50 24.54 8.98 13.60
C LEU A 50 24.29 9.14 12.10
N VAL A 51 25.36 9.19 11.31
CA VAL A 51 25.24 9.30 9.83
C VAL A 51 24.50 8.09 9.27
N THR A 52 24.80 6.91 9.77
CA THR A 52 24.14 5.68 9.33
C THR A 52 22.66 5.67 9.71
N CYS A 53 22.30 6.14 10.91
CA CYS A 53 20.92 6.28 11.32
C CYS A 53 20.13 7.19 10.38
N ILE A 54 20.67 8.36 10.10
CA ILE A 54 20.01 9.35 9.23
C ILE A 54 19.90 8.82 7.80
N ALA A 55 20.98 8.26 7.27
CA ALA A 55 20.99 7.69 5.93
C ALA A 55 20.02 6.52 5.81
N GLY A 56 19.97 5.64 6.81
CA GLY A 56 19.04 4.51 6.87
C GLY A 56 17.59 4.96 6.94
N LEU A 57 17.29 5.99 7.73
CA LEU A 57 15.96 6.56 7.85
C LEU A 57 15.49 7.14 6.51
N ILE A 58 16.31 7.96 5.87
CA ILE A 58 15.97 8.56 4.57
C ILE A 58 15.79 7.50 3.50
N SER A 59 16.74 6.57 3.41
CA SER A 59 16.69 5.48 2.43
C SER A 59 15.45 4.59 2.61
N GLY A 60 15.18 4.18 3.84
CA GLY A 60 14.03 3.35 4.16
C GLY A 60 12.71 4.05 3.91
N ALA A 61 12.58 5.29 4.35
CA ALA A 61 11.37 6.08 4.13
C ALA A 61 11.10 6.30 2.64
N THR A 62 12.13 6.64 1.87
CA THR A 62 12.01 6.83 0.43
C THR A 62 11.62 5.54 -0.28
N SER A 63 12.26 4.42 0.08
CA SER A 63 11.97 3.11 -0.49
C SER A 63 10.55 2.66 -0.20
N MET A 64 10.10 2.80 1.05
CA MET A 64 8.74 2.43 1.45
C MET A 64 7.69 3.31 0.77
N ALA A 65 7.93 4.61 0.70
CA ALA A 65 7.03 5.54 0.02
C ALA A 65 6.90 5.22 -1.48
N ALA A 66 8.02 4.97 -2.14
CA ALA A 66 8.04 4.60 -3.55
C ALA A 66 7.33 3.26 -3.80
N GLY A 67 7.60 2.27 -2.95
CA GLY A 67 6.97 0.94 -3.04
C GLY A 67 5.46 1.01 -2.83
N GLU A 68 5.01 1.77 -1.85
CA GLU A 68 3.58 1.96 -1.58
C GLU A 68 2.89 2.69 -2.75
N TYR A 69 3.52 3.74 -3.26
CA TYR A 69 2.98 4.46 -4.42
C TYR A 69 2.82 3.54 -5.64
N ILE A 70 3.84 2.75 -5.97
CA ILE A 70 3.80 1.83 -7.11
C ILE A 70 2.73 0.76 -6.90
N SER A 71 2.62 0.22 -5.69
CA SER A 71 1.63 -0.81 -5.34
C SER A 71 0.19 -0.30 -5.50
N VAL A 72 -0.10 0.87 -4.95
CA VAL A 72 -1.42 1.51 -5.05
C VAL A 72 -1.75 1.86 -6.50
N LYS A 73 -0.78 2.39 -7.24
CA LYS A 73 -0.96 2.75 -8.65
C LYS A 73 -1.23 1.51 -9.51
N SER A 74 -0.50 0.43 -9.30
CA SER A 74 -0.70 -0.84 -10.02
C SER A 74 -2.08 -1.42 -9.75
N GLN A 75 -2.54 -1.38 -8.51
CA GLN A 75 -3.86 -1.85 -8.12
C GLN A 75 -4.96 -1.01 -8.78
N SER A 76 -4.80 0.31 -8.80
CA SER A 76 -5.72 1.22 -9.47
C SER A 76 -5.80 0.94 -10.98
N ASP A 77 -4.66 0.71 -11.61
CA ASP A 77 -4.60 0.41 -13.05
C ASP A 77 -5.29 -0.92 -13.38
N ILE A 78 -5.12 -1.95 -12.53
CA ILE A 78 -5.80 -3.25 -12.67
C ILE A 78 -7.31 -3.08 -12.53
N GLU A 79 -7.77 -2.33 -11.53
CA GLU A 79 -9.18 -2.07 -11.31
C GLU A 79 -9.81 -1.33 -12.48
N GLN A 80 -9.12 -0.35 -13.05
CA GLN A 80 -9.60 0.37 -14.24
C GLN A 80 -9.67 -0.54 -15.47
N ALA A 81 -8.72 -1.43 -15.65
CA ALA A 81 -8.73 -2.40 -16.74
C ALA A 81 -9.90 -3.37 -16.61
N ASP A 82 -10.17 -3.85 -15.39
CA ASP A 82 -11.31 -4.73 -15.12
C ASP A 82 -12.64 -4.03 -15.38
N LEU A 83 -12.77 -2.77 -14.97
CA LEU A 83 -13.97 -1.98 -15.22
C LEU A 83 -14.22 -1.78 -16.72
N LYS A 84 -13.17 -1.52 -17.49
CA LYS A 84 -13.26 -1.38 -18.94
C LYS A 84 -13.66 -2.69 -19.61
N PHE A 85 -13.12 -3.80 -19.13
CA PHE A 85 -13.46 -5.13 -19.62
C PHE A 85 -14.95 -5.45 -19.35
N GLU A 86 -15.44 -5.21 -18.14
CA GLU A 86 -16.83 -5.39 -17.77
C GLU A 86 -17.78 -4.49 -18.58
N ALA A 87 -17.37 -3.24 -18.81
CA ALA A 87 -18.15 -2.32 -19.64
C ALA A 87 -18.28 -2.82 -21.09
N ARG A 88 -17.23 -3.39 -21.64
CA ARG A 88 -17.25 -4.02 -22.98
C ARG A 88 -18.13 -5.26 -23.01
N GLU A 89 -18.08 -6.08 -21.97
CA GLU A 89 -18.92 -7.27 -21.84
C GLU A 89 -20.40 -6.89 -21.75
N LEU A 90 -20.73 -5.84 -21.01
CA LEU A 90 -22.09 -5.31 -20.92
C LEU A 90 -22.61 -4.80 -22.26
N GLU A 91 -21.76 -4.17 -23.09
CA GLU A 91 -22.13 -3.73 -24.43
C GLU A 91 -22.34 -4.87 -25.40
N LYS A 92 -21.50 -5.91 -25.33
CA LYS A 92 -21.51 -7.04 -26.28
C LYS A 92 -22.52 -8.12 -25.91
N ASN A 93 -22.70 -8.41 -24.62
CA ASN A 93 -23.53 -9.50 -24.13
C ASN A 93 -24.30 -9.10 -22.86
N PRO A 94 -25.27 -8.17 -22.96
CA PRO A 94 -26.04 -7.72 -21.80
C PRO A 94 -26.82 -8.84 -21.11
N HIS A 95 -27.24 -9.86 -21.83
CA HIS A 95 -27.97 -10.99 -21.27
C HIS A 95 -27.11 -11.93 -20.44
N LEU A 96 -25.86 -12.15 -20.83
CA LEU A 96 -24.92 -12.98 -20.10
C LEU A 96 -24.48 -12.31 -18.80
N GLU A 97 -24.26 -10.99 -18.83
CA GLU A 97 -23.91 -10.20 -17.63
C GLU A 97 -25.06 -10.16 -16.62
N LEU A 98 -26.29 -10.01 -17.11
CA LEU A 98 -27.47 -10.06 -16.26
C LEU A 98 -27.61 -11.43 -15.59
N LYS A 99 -27.35 -12.51 -16.33
CA LYS A 99 -27.39 -13.87 -15.85
C LYS A 99 -26.29 -14.13 -14.79
N GLU A 100 -25.10 -13.63 -15.01
CA GLU A 100 -23.97 -13.70 -14.08
C GLU A 100 -24.28 -12.95 -12.79
N LEU A 101 -24.81 -11.75 -12.89
CA LEU A 101 -25.24 -10.94 -11.75
C LEU A 101 -26.33 -11.66 -10.95
N THR A 102 -27.30 -12.29 -11.63
CA THR A 102 -28.37 -13.06 -10.98
C THR A 102 -27.81 -14.26 -10.22
N GLN A 103 -26.79 -14.94 -10.75
CA GLN A 103 -26.14 -16.07 -10.08
C GLN A 103 -25.36 -15.66 -8.84
N ILE A 104 -24.76 -14.48 -8.83
CA ILE A 104 -24.01 -13.95 -7.68
C ILE A 104 -24.97 -13.65 -6.50
N TYR A 105 -26.21 -13.20 -6.79
CA TYR A 105 -27.19 -12.83 -5.77
C TYR A 105 -28.09 -13.97 -5.30
N ILE A 106 -28.01 -15.13 -5.91
CA ILE A 106 -28.71 -16.34 -5.49
C ILE A 106 -27.77 -17.28 -4.75
#